data_d9c5d86a5ffd62de2ab56ef6e0c333e6
#
_entry.id   d9c5d86a5ffd62de2ab56ef6e0c333e6
#
_cell.length_a   1.000
_cell.length_b   1.000
_cell.length_c   1.000
_cell.angle_alpha   90.00
_cell.angle_beta   90.00
_cell.angle_gamma   90.00
#
_symmetry.space_group_name_H-M   'P 1'
#
loop_
_entity.id
_entity.type
_entity.pdbx_description
1 polymer ?
#
loop_
_entity_poly.entity_id
_entity_poly.type
_entity_poly.pdbx_seq_one_letter_code
_entity_poly.pdbx_strand_id
1 'polypeptide(L)'
;MVWLYGIRTEKLPGSQELAQRLDPCFLDAWKAHHPRMREEQARRVSLGGLFLLAFSGARGELAYTDEGRPFLKDSALDFSITHTGRYVLCAVARPDPTVLDGACPPCGEAARVGLDAEDLSRLSGARAEAMAKRWLSEGEQAQFAEEPTPLCFLRLWTRKEALGKWLGQGLRSISELDTANAVSVYGVRFCEYPAEGTAITLCLRDVQPPPTEVYWLSETDVTAFFATTC
;
A
#
# COMPACT_ATOMS: atom_id res chain seq x y z
N MET A 1 -12.75 -9.97 -2.56
CA MET A 1 -11.64 -10.18 -3.53
C MET A 1 -10.62 -9.07 -3.41
N VAL A 2 -9.32 -9.39 -3.57
CA VAL A 2 -8.21 -8.41 -3.48
C VAL A 2 -7.44 -8.40 -4.79
N TRP A 3 -7.06 -7.21 -5.25
CA TRP A 3 -6.21 -6.97 -6.42
C TRP A 3 -5.01 -6.13 -6.00
N LEU A 4 -3.87 -6.38 -6.64
CA LEU A 4 -2.65 -5.61 -6.44
C LEU A 4 -2.16 -5.08 -7.79
N TYR A 5 -2.18 -3.77 -7.94
CA TYR A 5 -1.75 -3.04 -9.13
C TYR A 5 -0.39 -2.41 -8.89
N GLY A 6 0.45 -2.40 -9.92
CA GLY A 6 1.75 -1.76 -9.87
C GLY A 6 2.12 -1.07 -11.18
N ILE A 7 2.92 -0.01 -11.09
CA ILE A 7 3.53 0.65 -12.24
C ILE A 7 4.96 1.06 -11.89
N ARG A 8 5.87 0.94 -12.85
CA ARG A 8 7.22 1.50 -12.72
C ARG A 8 7.14 3.01 -12.72
N THR A 9 7.86 3.67 -11.81
CA THR A 9 7.85 5.14 -11.71
C THR A 9 8.27 5.83 -13.01
N GLU A 10 9.19 5.24 -13.78
CA GLU A 10 9.63 5.76 -15.08
C GLU A 10 8.51 5.79 -16.14
N LYS A 11 7.50 4.91 -16.01
CA LYS A 11 6.35 4.82 -16.92
C LYS A 11 5.15 5.68 -16.48
N LEU A 12 5.21 6.30 -15.30
CA LEU A 12 4.18 7.23 -14.88
C LEU A 12 4.18 8.48 -15.75
N PRO A 13 3.01 8.99 -16.15
CA PRO A 13 2.88 10.33 -16.73
C PRO A 13 3.37 11.42 -15.77
N GLY A 14 3.58 12.63 -16.27
CA GLY A 14 3.91 13.77 -15.44
C GLY A 14 2.81 14.14 -14.46
N SER A 15 3.16 14.77 -13.33
CA SER A 15 2.16 15.10 -12.29
C SER A 15 1.04 15.99 -12.81
N GLN A 16 1.31 16.87 -13.76
CA GLN A 16 0.30 17.73 -14.39
C GLN A 16 -0.69 16.92 -15.23
N GLU A 17 -0.21 15.99 -16.02
CA GLU A 17 -1.06 15.10 -16.83
C GLU A 17 -1.92 14.19 -15.96
N LEU A 18 -1.33 13.57 -14.92
CA LEU A 18 -2.09 12.80 -13.93
C LEU A 18 -3.20 13.64 -13.29
N ALA A 19 -2.89 14.87 -12.88
CA ALA A 19 -3.87 15.76 -12.26
C ALA A 19 -5.01 16.16 -13.20
N GLN A 20 -4.77 16.26 -14.51
CA GLN A 20 -5.81 16.58 -15.49
C GLN A 20 -6.78 15.41 -15.76
N ARG A 21 -6.37 14.18 -15.45
CA ARG A 21 -7.10 12.96 -15.78
C ARG A 21 -7.74 12.26 -14.57
N LEU A 22 -7.31 12.63 -13.37
CA LEU A 22 -7.92 12.12 -12.15
C LEU A 22 -9.29 12.76 -11.91
N ASP A 23 -10.20 11.98 -11.32
CA ASP A 23 -11.48 12.49 -10.83
C ASP A 23 -11.25 13.73 -9.94
N PRO A 24 -11.97 14.83 -10.19
CA PRO A 24 -11.87 16.04 -9.36
C PRO A 24 -12.01 15.75 -7.86
N CYS A 25 -12.89 14.82 -7.45
CA CYS A 25 -13.06 14.44 -6.05
C CYS A 25 -11.77 13.84 -5.44
N PHE A 26 -11.00 13.07 -6.22
CA PHE A 26 -9.70 12.56 -5.78
C PHE A 26 -8.66 13.67 -5.69
N LEU A 27 -8.62 14.50 -6.73
CA LEU A 27 -7.62 15.56 -6.84
C LEU A 27 -7.80 16.65 -5.78
N ASP A 28 -9.02 17.06 -5.48
CA ASP A 28 -9.29 18.12 -4.51
C ASP A 28 -9.00 17.65 -3.08
N ALA A 29 -9.39 16.43 -2.72
CA ALA A 29 -9.04 15.83 -1.44
C ALA A 29 -7.50 15.69 -1.29
N TRP A 30 -6.82 15.25 -2.37
CA TRP A 30 -5.36 15.15 -2.37
C TRP A 30 -4.68 16.52 -2.19
N LYS A 31 -5.12 17.57 -2.89
CA LYS A 31 -4.58 18.95 -2.74
C LYS A 31 -4.78 19.47 -1.32
N ALA A 32 -5.96 19.23 -0.74
CA ALA A 32 -6.27 19.64 0.62
C ALA A 32 -5.37 18.97 1.65
N HIS A 33 -5.07 17.67 1.46
CA HIS A 33 -4.21 16.89 2.35
C HIS A 33 -2.71 17.19 2.16
N HIS A 34 -2.28 17.58 0.93
CA HIS A 34 -0.89 17.83 0.58
C HIS A 34 -0.61 19.28 0.12
N PRO A 35 -1.00 20.32 0.87
CA PRO A 35 -0.95 21.72 0.41
C PRO A 35 0.48 22.22 0.17
N ARG A 36 1.49 21.55 0.73
CA ARG A 36 2.91 21.95 0.67
C ARG A 36 3.76 21.07 -0.23
N MET A 37 3.19 20.06 -0.86
CA MET A 37 3.94 19.16 -1.74
C MET A 37 4.28 19.87 -3.06
N ARG A 38 5.54 20.27 -3.23
CA ARG A 38 6.01 21.06 -4.39
C ARG A 38 6.96 20.31 -5.29
N GLU A 39 7.69 19.33 -4.76
CA GLU A 39 8.62 18.53 -5.53
C GLU A 39 7.88 17.68 -6.57
N GLU A 40 8.30 17.79 -7.85
CA GLU A 40 7.63 17.12 -8.97
C GLU A 40 7.60 15.60 -8.82
N GLN A 41 8.72 14.99 -8.43
CA GLN A 41 8.78 13.54 -8.26
C GLN A 41 7.86 13.06 -7.13
N ALA A 42 7.82 13.77 -6.01
CA ALA A 42 6.92 13.43 -4.89
C ALA A 42 5.45 13.55 -5.31
N ARG A 43 5.10 14.62 -6.03
CA ARG A 43 3.75 14.79 -6.59
C ARG A 43 3.38 13.69 -7.56
N ARG A 44 4.29 13.35 -8.46
CA ARG A 44 4.10 12.35 -9.51
C ARG A 44 3.81 10.97 -8.91
N VAL A 45 4.61 10.50 -7.95
CA VAL A 45 4.39 9.18 -7.33
C VAL A 45 3.15 9.17 -6.45
N SER A 46 2.84 10.25 -5.74
CA SER A 46 1.64 10.37 -4.91
C SER A 46 0.36 10.35 -5.77
N LEU A 47 0.31 11.12 -6.85
CA LEU A 47 -0.80 11.10 -7.82
C LEU A 47 -0.86 9.76 -8.58
N GLY A 48 0.30 9.12 -8.83
CA GLY A 48 0.39 7.80 -9.41
C GLY A 48 -0.35 6.73 -8.59
N GLY A 49 -0.33 6.84 -7.28
CA GLY A 49 -1.12 5.98 -6.39
C GLY A 49 -2.63 6.15 -6.59
N LEU A 50 -3.09 7.39 -6.71
CA LEU A 50 -4.50 7.69 -7.01
C LEU A 50 -4.90 7.27 -8.43
N PHE A 51 -3.97 7.38 -9.38
CA PHE A 51 -4.17 6.86 -10.74
C PHE A 51 -4.41 5.34 -10.72
N LEU A 52 -3.60 4.56 -10.00
CA LEU A 52 -3.81 3.12 -9.85
C LEU A 52 -5.15 2.80 -9.18
N LEU A 53 -5.55 3.57 -8.18
CA LEU A 53 -6.85 3.44 -7.55
C LEU A 53 -7.98 3.70 -8.55
N ALA A 54 -7.90 4.77 -9.34
CA ALA A 54 -8.88 5.09 -10.39
C ALA A 54 -8.90 4.02 -11.50
N PHE A 55 -7.72 3.51 -11.90
CA PHE A 55 -7.58 2.42 -12.87
C PHE A 55 -8.28 1.14 -12.42
N SER A 56 -8.26 0.83 -11.12
CA SER A 56 -8.98 -0.31 -10.55
C SER A 56 -10.52 -0.21 -10.68
N GLY A 57 -11.03 0.91 -11.19
CA GLY A 57 -12.46 1.20 -11.26
C GLY A 57 -13.05 1.74 -9.95
N ALA A 58 -12.21 2.11 -8.98
CA ALA A 58 -12.68 2.77 -7.77
C ALA A 58 -13.29 4.14 -8.10
N ARG A 59 -14.40 4.46 -7.45
CA ARG A 59 -15.14 5.72 -7.57
C ARG A 59 -15.64 6.13 -6.21
N GLY A 60 -15.87 7.42 -6.00
CA GLY A 60 -16.40 7.97 -4.77
C GLY A 60 -15.61 9.16 -4.27
N GLU A 61 -16.00 9.72 -3.15
CA GLU A 61 -15.33 10.84 -2.51
C GLU A 61 -14.13 10.36 -1.69
N LEU A 62 -12.93 10.80 -2.07
CA LEU A 62 -11.70 10.52 -1.31
C LEU A 62 -11.67 11.39 -0.05
N ALA A 63 -11.31 10.79 1.07
CA ALA A 63 -11.07 11.47 2.33
C ALA A 63 -9.84 10.88 3.04
N TYR A 64 -9.43 11.48 4.13
CA TYR A 64 -8.30 11.04 4.95
C TYR A 64 -8.72 10.94 6.40
N THR A 65 -8.25 9.93 7.12
CA THR A 65 -8.39 9.86 8.57
C THR A 65 -7.48 10.89 9.25
N ASP A 66 -7.65 11.09 10.54
CA ASP A 66 -6.78 11.97 11.35
C ASP A 66 -5.31 11.51 11.34
N GLU A 67 -5.07 10.20 11.19
CA GLU A 67 -3.75 9.59 11.03
C GLU A 67 -3.21 9.67 9.60
N GLY A 68 -3.98 10.23 8.65
CA GLY A 68 -3.56 10.45 7.26
C GLY A 68 -3.79 9.25 6.33
N ARG A 69 -4.55 8.21 6.75
CA ARG A 69 -4.92 7.10 5.87
C ARG A 69 -6.00 7.55 4.87
N PRO A 70 -5.79 7.39 3.55
CA PRO A 70 -6.83 7.67 2.58
C PRO A 70 -7.92 6.59 2.59
N PHE A 71 -9.17 6.99 2.37
CA PHE A 71 -10.33 6.11 2.22
C PHE A 71 -11.38 6.72 1.30
N LEU A 72 -12.31 5.92 0.78
CA LEU A 72 -13.46 6.38 0.01
C LEU A 72 -14.70 6.43 0.91
N LYS A 73 -15.35 7.60 0.98
CA LYS A 73 -16.61 7.75 1.72
C LYS A 73 -17.70 6.88 1.11
N ASP A 74 -18.57 6.37 1.95
CA ASP A 74 -19.75 5.56 1.57
C ASP A 74 -19.42 4.37 0.65
N SER A 75 -18.18 3.85 0.77
CA SER A 75 -17.69 2.73 -0.01
C SER A 75 -17.30 1.57 0.89
N ALA A 76 -17.72 0.37 0.51
CA ALA A 76 -17.24 -0.87 1.14
C ALA A 76 -15.86 -1.31 0.62
N LEU A 77 -15.32 -0.61 -0.38
CA LEU A 77 -13.97 -0.84 -0.90
C LEU A 77 -12.95 -0.30 0.09
N ASP A 78 -11.94 -1.09 0.41
CA ASP A 78 -10.73 -0.61 1.09
C ASP A 78 -9.53 -0.65 0.14
N PHE A 79 -8.55 0.20 0.38
CA PHE A 79 -7.34 0.24 -0.41
C PHE A 79 -6.13 0.72 0.40
N SER A 80 -4.95 0.38 -0.09
CA SER A 80 -3.68 0.85 0.46
C SER A 80 -2.71 1.17 -0.67
N ILE A 81 -2.04 2.32 -0.57
CA ILE A 81 -1.10 2.82 -1.56
C ILE A 81 0.29 2.88 -0.94
N THR A 82 1.30 2.51 -1.71
CA THR A 82 2.71 2.71 -1.37
C THR A 82 3.51 3.05 -2.62
N HIS A 83 4.68 3.63 -2.42
CA HIS A 83 5.61 3.91 -3.51
C HIS A 83 7.05 3.84 -3.05
N THR A 84 7.93 3.44 -3.95
CA THR A 84 9.38 3.46 -3.79
C THR A 84 10.01 4.38 -4.83
N GLY A 85 11.34 4.38 -4.94
CA GLY A 85 12.02 5.04 -6.05
C GLY A 85 11.70 4.41 -7.41
N ARG A 86 11.34 3.12 -7.44
CA ARG A 86 11.14 2.31 -8.65
C ARG A 86 9.69 2.06 -9.01
N TYR A 87 8.80 1.97 -8.03
CA TYR A 87 7.43 1.51 -8.20
C TYR A 87 6.41 2.37 -7.45
N VAL A 88 5.23 2.46 -8.02
CA VAL A 88 4.02 2.85 -7.30
C VAL A 88 3.07 1.66 -7.31
N LEU A 89 2.47 1.37 -6.17
CA LEU A 89 1.61 0.21 -5.98
C LEU A 89 0.31 0.61 -5.26
N CYS A 90 -0.76 -0.09 -5.62
CA CYS A 90 -2.07 0.06 -4.98
C CYS A 90 -2.71 -1.31 -4.80
N ALA A 91 -3.01 -1.68 -3.56
CA ALA A 91 -3.87 -2.81 -3.25
C ALA A 91 -5.30 -2.32 -3.09
N VAL A 92 -6.25 -3.04 -3.70
CA VAL A 92 -7.68 -2.74 -3.64
C VAL A 92 -8.42 -3.99 -3.20
N ALA A 93 -9.22 -3.87 -2.14
CA ALA A 93 -10.04 -4.94 -1.62
C ALA A 93 -11.52 -4.58 -1.73
N ARG A 94 -12.32 -5.49 -2.30
CA ARG A 94 -13.77 -5.38 -2.36
C ARG A 94 -14.39 -6.51 -1.54
N PRO A 95 -15.46 -6.25 -0.78
CA PRO A 95 -16.21 -7.31 -0.13
C PRO A 95 -16.69 -8.33 -1.18
N ASP A 96 -16.73 -9.58 -0.79
CA ASP A 96 -17.31 -10.62 -1.62
C ASP A 96 -18.84 -10.54 -1.45
N PRO A 97 -19.60 -10.25 -2.51
CA PRO A 97 -21.06 -10.15 -2.41
C PRO A 97 -21.73 -11.48 -2.04
N THR A 98 -21.02 -12.61 -2.17
CA THR A 98 -21.54 -13.93 -1.80
C THR A 98 -21.38 -14.27 -0.33
N VAL A 99 -20.58 -13.49 0.43
CA VAL A 99 -20.27 -13.69 1.86
C VAL A 99 -21.18 -12.83 2.76
N LEU A 100 -22.10 -12.06 2.17
CA LEU A 100 -23.01 -11.18 2.90
C LEU A 100 -24.21 -11.96 3.51
N ASP A 101 -23.94 -12.96 4.34
CA ASP A 101 -24.93 -13.51 5.23
C ASP A 101 -25.13 -12.58 6.45
N GLY A 102 -26.11 -11.68 6.31
CA GLY A 102 -26.89 -11.08 7.41
C GLY A 102 -26.23 -10.17 8.44
N ALA A 103 -24.92 -10.16 8.57
CA ALA A 103 -24.16 -9.27 9.46
C ALA A 103 -23.00 -8.65 8.69
N CYS A 104 -23.30 -7.61 7.91
CA CYS A 104 -22.24 -6.74 7.41
C CYS A 104 -21.51 -6.12 8.63
N PRO A 105 -20.23 -6.47 8.91
CA PRO A 105 -19.47 -5.67 9.87
C PRO A 105 -19.46 -4.23 9.37
N PRO A 106 -19.38 -3.24 10.26
CA PRO A 106 -19.40 -1.83 9.88
C PRO A 106 -18.42 -1.60 8.72
N CYS A 107 -18.87 -0.84 7.71
CA CYS A 107 -18.18 -0.59 6.45
C CYS A 107 -16.66 -0.46 6.65
N GLY A 108 -15.88 -1.31 5.98
CA GLY A 108 -14.42 -1.26 5.97
C GLY A 108 -13.68 -2.38 6.70
N GLU A 109 -14.27 -3.09 7.68
CA GLU A 109 -13.53 -4.13 8.40
C GLU A 109 -13.44 -5.47 7.65
N ALA A 110 -14.44 -5.80 6.82
CA ALA A 110 -14.50 -7.09 6.13
C ALA A 110 -13.46 -7.26 4.99
N ALA A 111 -12.97 -6.17 4.42
CA ALA A 111 -12.09 -6.18 3.25
C ALA A 111 -10.80 -5.37 3.44
N ARG A 112 -10.34 -5.20 4.67
CA ARG A 112 -9.19 -4.34 4.99
C ARG A 112 -7.89 -4.85 4.40
N VAL A 113 -7.06 -3.94 3.85
CA VAL A 113 -5.73 -4.22 3.32
C VAL A 113 -4.71 -3.18 3.76
N GLY A 114 -3.47 -3.62 3.92
CA GLY A 114 -2.32 -2.74 4.11
C GLY A 114 -1.20 -3.16 3.16
N LEU A 115 -0.58 -2.21 2.49
CA LEU A 115 0.47 -2.46 1.50
C LEU A 115 1.68 -1.60 1.79
N ASP A 116 2.85 -2.23 1.80
CA ASP A 116 4.11 -1.50 1.85
C ASP A 116 5.16 -2.06 0.90
N ALA A 117 6.10 -1.18 0.49
CA ALA A 117 7.21 -1.54 -0.38
C ALA A 117 8.44 -0.65 -0.11
N GLU A 118 9.63 -1.27 -0.13
CA GLU A 118 10.90 -0.60 0.13
C GLU A 118 12.01 -1.05 -0.82
N ASP A 119 12.82 -0.09 -1.30
CA ASP A 119 13.94 -0.36 -2.21
C ASP A 119 15.19 -0.83 -1.46
N LEU A 120 15.73 -1.97 -1.88
CA LEU A 120 16.96 -2.55 -1.33
C LEU A 120 18.17 -1.65 -1.51
N SER A 121 18.22 -0.87 -2.58
CA SER A 121 19.35 0.02 -2.90
C SER A 121 19.61 1.12 -1.86
N ARG A 122 18.64 1.38 -0.96
CA ARG A 122 18.74 2.41 0.07
C ARG A 122 19.30 1.91 1.39
N LEU A 123 19.61 0.62 1.51
CA LEU A 123 19.95 -0.01 2.78
C LEU A 123 21.28 -0.80 2.69
N SER A 124 22.28 -0.40 3.49
CA SER A 124 23.50 -1.19 3.72
C SER A 124 23.29 -2.20 4.86
N GLY A 125 24.13 -3.26 4.93
CA GLY A 125 24.07 -4.25 5.99
C GLY A 125 24.18 -3.63 7.40
N ALA A 126 25.17 -2.77 7.63
CA ALA A 126 25.36 -2.09 8.92
C ALA A 126 24.15 -1.22 9.31
N ARG A 127 23.50 -0.58 8.33
CA ARG A 127 22.29 0.20 8.58
C ARG A 127 21.09 -0.71 8.89
N ALA A 128 20.99 -1.86 8.21
CA ALA A 128 19.94 -2.84 8.49
C ALA A 128 20.04 -3.36 9.92
N GLU A 129 21.25 -3.72 10.39
CA GLU A 129 21.48 -4.17 11.76
C GLU A 129 21.13 -3.10 12.81
N ALA A 130 21.53 -1.85 12.56
CA ALA A 130 21.22 -0.74 13.46
C ALA A 130 19.71 -0.48 13.54
N MET A 131 19.02 -0.55 12.40
CA MET A 131 17.57 -0.37 12.32
C MET A 131 16.82 -1.57 12.95
N ALA A 132 17.30 -2.80 12.76
CA ALA A 132 16.71 -4.00 13.37
C ALA A 132 16.67 -3.88 14.90
N LYS A 133 17.80 -3.51 15.52
CA LYS A 133 17.89 -3.29 16.97
C LYS A 133 16.93 -2.23 17.48
N ARG A 134 16.62 -1.23 16.67
CA ARG A 134 15.80 -0.08 17.08
C ARG A 134 14.31 -0.31 16.88
N TRP A 135 13.92 -1.01 15.81
CA TRP A 135 12.55 -0.99 15.31
C TRP A 135 11.86 -2.35 15.32
N LEU A 136 12.62 -3.46 15.34
CA LEU A 136 12.05 -4.80 15.35
C LEU A 136 11.75 -5.24 16.79
N SER A 137 10.63 -5.96 16.97
CA SER A 137 10.28 -6.65 18.22
C SER A 137 11.28 -7.78 18.51
N GLU A 138 11.25 -8.34 19.71
CA GLU A 138 12.12 -9.48 20.07
C GLU A 138 11.94 -10.66 19.13
N GLY A 139 10.70 -11.00 18.78
CA GLY A 139 10.40 -12.09 17.84
C GLY A 139 10.89 -11.81 16.41
N GLU A 140 10.77 -10.57 15.96
CA GLU A 140 11.29 -10.14 14.66
C GLU A 140 12.82 -10.07 14.65
N GLN A 141 13.47 -9.66 15.75
CA GLN A 141 14.92 -9.68 15.88
C GLN A 141 15.46 -11.11 15.85
N ALA A 142 14.76 -12.07 16.44
CA ALA A 142 15.11 -13.48 16.34
C ALA A 142 15.07 -13.97 14.88
N GLN A 143 14.01 -13.61 14.13
CA GLN A 143 13.92 -13.92 12.70
C GLN A 143 15.04 -13.25 11.87
N PHE A 144 15.34 -11.98 12.16
CA PHE A 144 16.45 -11.28 11.51
C PHE A 144 17.80 -11.92 11.80
N ALA A 145 18.02 -12.44 13.01
CA ALA A 145 19.28 -13.08 13.39
C ALA A 145 19.56 -14.41 12.64
N GLU A 146 18.52 -15.07 12.11
CA GLU A 146 18.66 -16.27 11.28
C GLU A 146 19.28 -15.94 9.91
N GLU A 147 18.93 -14.78 9.34
CA GLU A 147 19.44 -14.30 8.04
C GLU A 147 19.67 -12.78 8.11
N PRO A 148 20.78 -12.28 8.69
CA PRO A 148 20.99 -10.86 8.94
C PRO A 148 21.42 -10.11 7.68
N THR A 149 20.52 -10.04 6.69
CA THR A 149 20.71 -9.35 5.42
C THR A 149 19.82 -8.12 5.29
N PRO A 150 20.20 -7.12 4.47
CA PRO A 150 19.35 -5.99 4.17
C PRO A 150 17.95 -6.41 3.64
N LEU A 151 17.89 -7.48 2.85
CA LEU A 151 16.63 -7.97 2.31
C LEU A 151 15.73 -8.55 3.42
N CYS A 152 16.29 -9.33 4.34
CA CYS A 152 15.55 -9.86 5.50
C CYS A 152 14.99 -8.72 6.35
N PHE A 153 15.82 -7.69 6.65
CA PHE A 153 15.33 -6.51 7.37
C PHE A 153 14.18 -5.82 6.64
N LEU A 154 14.29 -5.59 5.32
CA LEU A 154 13.24 -4.93 4.55
C LEU A 154 11.94 -5.73 4.52
N ARG A 155 12.00 -7.07 4.46
CA ARG A 155 10.81 -7.92 4.56
C ARG A 155 10.10 -7.74 5.91
N LEU A 156 10.85 -7.77 7.01
CA LEU A 156 10.29 -7.54 8.35
C LEU A 156 9.75 -6.11 8.49
N TRP A 157 10.46 -5.12 7.96
CA TRP A 157 10.07 -3.72 7.98
C TRP A 157 8.78 -3.48 7.19
N THR A 158 8.70 -3.97 5.94
CA THR A 158 7.51 -3.82 5.11
C THR A 158 6.30 -4.57 5.68
N ARG A 159 6.50 -5.71 6.39
CA ARG A 159 5.42 -6.36 7.15
C ARG A 159 4.89 -5.45 8.25
N LYS A 160 5.77 -4.80 9.00
CA LYS A 160 5.40 -3.85 10.07
C LYS A 160 4.61 -2.66 9.53
N GLU A 161 5.11 -2.03 8.47
CA GLU A 161 4.45 -0.90 7.83
C GLU A 161 3.11 -1.29 7.19
N ALA A 162 3.05 -2.45 6.52
CA ALA A 162 1.80 -2.98 5.98
C ALA A 162 0.77 -3.27 7.09
N LEU A 163 1.20 -3.82 8.24
CA LEU A 163 0.32 -4.01 9.41
C LEU A 163 -0.16 -2.66 9.97
N GLY A 164 0.72 -1.68 10.12
CA GLY A 164 0.35 -0.34 10.58
C GLY A 164 -0.68 0.32 9.66
N LYS A 165 -0.51 0.20 8.34
CA LYS A 165 -1.48 0.65 7.35
C LYS A 165 -2.79 -0.13 7.43
N TRP A 166 -2.73 -1.44 7.64
CA TRP A 166 -3.91 -2.28 7.84
C TRP A 166 -4.69 -1.87 9.10
N LEU A 167 -4.02 -1.60 10.21
CA LEU A 167 -4.62 -1.11 11.46
C LEU A 167 -5.17 0.32 11.32
N GLY A 168 -4.70 1.09 10.34
CA GLY A 168 -4.99 2.51 10.20
C GLY A 168 -4.26 3.38 11.23
N GLN A 169 -3.26 2.83 11.88
CA GLN A 169 -2.38 3.54 12.81
C GLN A 169 -1.24 4.16 12.02
N GLY A 170 -0.99 5.45 12.20
CA GLY A 170 0.15 6.11 11.57
C GLY A 170 1.50 5.53 12.04
N LEU A 171 2.60 6.00 11.45
CA LEU A 171 3.97 5.56 11.73
C LEU A 171 4.41 5.64 13.22
N ARG A 172 3.67 6.36 14.04
CA ARG A 172 4.03 6.62 15.45
C ARG A 172 4.04 5.37 16.34
N SER A 173 3.23 4.37 16.02
CA SER A 173 3.11 3.12 16.79
C SER A 173 3.82 1.92 16.14
N ILE A 174 4.55 2.11 15.05
CA ILE A 174 5.21 1.02 14.32
C ILE A 174 6.16 0.20 15.19
N SER A 175 6.90 0.85 16.09
CA SER A 175 7.81 0.15 17.01
C SER A 175 7.09 -0.80 17.99
N GLU A 176 5.81 -0.56 18.26
CA GLU A 176 5.01 -1.35 19.18
C GLU A 176 4.36 -2.56 18.50
N LEU A 177 4.33 -2.59 17.17
CA LEU A 177 3.77 -3.70 16.40
C LEU A 177 4.71 -4.90 16.43
N ASP A 178 4.14 -6.09 16.61
CA ASP A 178 4.85 -7.37 16.49
C ASP A 178 4.23 -8.20 15.35
N THR A 179 5.00 -8.37 14.27
CA THR A 179 4.55 -9.14 13.10
C THR A 179 4.85 -10.62 13.20
N ALA A 180 5.70 -11.05 14.15
CA ALA A 180 6.01 -12.45 14.38
C ALA A 180 4.77 -13.26 14.83
N ASN A 181 3.84 -12.59 15.54
CA ASN A 181 2.61 -13.19 16.04
C ASN A 181 1.34 -12.62 15.39
N ALA A 182 1.45 -12.01 14.21
CA ALA A 182 0.35 -11.25 13.61
C ALA A 182 -0.92 -12.08 13.33
N VAL A 183 -0.77 -13.37 12.96
CA VAL A 183 -1.92 -14.26 12.73
C VAL A 183 -2.71 -14.44 14.02
N SER A 184 -2.05 -14.74 15.14
CA SER A 184 -2.72 -15.01 16.42
C SER A 184 -3.24 -13.75 17.10
N VAL A 185 -2.57 -12.62 16.93
CA VAL A 185 -2.92 -11.34 17.60
C VAL A 185 -3.95 -10.55 16.80
N TYR A 186 -3.79 -10.46 15.49
CA TYR A 186 -4.59 -9.59 14.63
C TYR A 186 -5.46 -10.35 13.62
N GLY A 187 -5.29 -11.67 13.47
CA GLY A 187 -5.98 -12.48 12.47
C GLY A 187 -5.60 -12.11 11.04
N VAL A 188 -4.34 -11.68 10.82
CA VAL A 188 -3.82 -11.26 9.52
C VAL A 188 -2.65 -12.12 9.09
N ARG A 189 -2.43 -12.17 7.79
CA ARG A 189 -1.24 -12.76 7.17
C ARG A 189 -0.55 -11.77 6.26
N PHE A 190 0.71 -12.05 5.95
CA PHE A 190 1.52 -11.29 5.02
C PHE A 190 1.76 -12.10 3.75
N CYS A 191 1.63 -11.43 2.60
CA CYS A 191 1.96 -11.98 1.30
C CYS A 191 3.05 -11.12 0.68
N GLU A 192 4.16 -11.75 0.31
CA GLU A 192 5.30 -11.07 -0.31
C GLU A 192 5.26 -11.30 -1.82
N TYR A 193 5.57 -10.25 -2.58
CA TYR A 193 5.55 -10.28 -4.04
C TYR A 193 6.94 -9.98 -4.59
N PRO A 194 7.42 -10.79 -5.55
CA PRO A 194 8.73 -10.57 -6.15
C PRO A 194 8.73 -9.30 -7.01
N ALA A 195 9.72 -8.44 -6.77
CA ALA A 195 10.02 -7.30 -7.64
C ALA A 195 11.53 -7.04 -7.62
N GLU A 196 12.08 -6.54 -8.72
CA GLU A 196 13.51 -6.30 -8.83
C GLU A 196 13.99 -5.28 -7.80
N GLY A 197 14.85 -5.71 -6.88
CA GLY A 197 15.49 -4.87 -5.88
C GLY A 197 14.53 -4.18 -4.90
N THR A 198 13.32 -4.72 -4.73
CA THR A 198 12.27 -4.13 -3.88
C THR A 198 11.58 -5.23 -3.07
N ALA A 199 11.43 -5.02 -1.79
CA ALA A 199 10.55 -5.83 -0.95
C ALA A 199 9.13 -5.26 -1.03
N ILE A 200 8.13 -6.10 -1.35
CA ILE A 200 6.72 -5.72 -1.40
C ILE A 200 5.95 -6.65 -0.48
N THR A 201 5.19 -6.09 0.46
CA THR A 201 4.37 -6.86 1.40
C THR A 201 2.94 -6.34 1.44
N LEU A 202 2.00 -7.26 1.27
CA LEU A 202 0.56 -7.06 1.45
C LEU A 202 0.13 -7.72 2.76
N CYS A 203 -0.53 -6.95 3.63
CA CYS A 203 -1.21 -7.42 4.84
C CYS A 203 -2.71 -7.49 4.58
N LEU A 204 -3.32 -8.64 4.88
CA LEU A 204 -4.76 -8.88 4.72
C LEU A 204 -5.24 -9.85 5.80
N ARG A 205 -6.56 -9.97 5.99
CA ARG A 205 -7.13 -10.98 6.88
C ARG A 205 -6.69 -12.38 6.46
N ASP A 206 -6.41 -13.25 7.41
CA ASP A 206 -5.91 -14.61 7.14
C ASP A 206 -6.88 -15.44 6.27
N VAL A 207 -8.18 -15.24 6.44
CA VAL A 207 -9.23 -15.90 5.64
C VAL A 207 -9.42 -15.31 4.24
N GLN A 208 -8.81 -14.18 3.91
CA GLN A 208 -8.96 -13.48 2.64
C GLN A 208 -8.02 -14.07 1.58
N PRO A 209 -8.46 -14.53 0.41
CA PRO A 209 -7.56 -14.99 -0.63
C PRO A 209 -6.69 -13.83 -1.14
N PRO A 210 -5.35 -13.99 -1.16
CA PRO A 210 -4.46 -12.97 -1.71
C PRO A 210 -4.54 -12.95 -3.23
N PRO A 211 -4.19 -11.83 -3.88
CA PRO A 211 -3.89 -11.82 -5.31
C PRO A 211 -2.71 -12.75 -5.60
N THR A 212 -2.74 -13.44 -6.74
CA THR A 212 -1.69 -14.38 -7.13
C THR A 212 -0.41 -13.67 -7.56
N GLU A 213 -0.55 -12.45 -8.07
CA GLU A 213 0.54 -11.63 -8.61
C GLU A 213 0.21 -10.14 -8.55
N VAL A 214 1.21 -9.31 -8.82
CA VAL A 214 1.02 -7.88 -9.09
C VAL A 214 0.62 -7.70 -10.54
N TYR A 215 -0.51 -7.03 -10.80
CA TYR A 215 -0.86 -6.59 -12.16
C TYR A 215 -0.02 -5.37 -12.52
N TRP A 216 1.02 -5.57 -13.30
CA TRP A 216 1.93 -4.51 -13.74
C TRP A 216 1.36 -3.77 -14.95
N LEU A 217 1.01 -2.49 -14.78
CA LEU A 217 0.51 -1.68 -15.88
C LEU A 217 1.56 -1.48 -16.96
N SER A 218 1.16 -1.75 -18.20
CA SER A 218 1.91 -1.44 -19.41
C SER A 218 1.64 0.00 -19.88
N GLU A 219 2.44 0.49 -20.82
CA GLU A 219 2.17 1.79 -21.48
C GLU A 219 0.83 1.80 -22.21
N THR A 220 0.42 0.66 -22.75
CA THR A 220 -0.88 0.51 -23.40
C THR A 220 -2.02 0.69 -22.41
N ASP A 221 -1.91 0.12 -21.18
CA ASP A 221 -2.92 0.29 -20.13
C ASP A 221 -3.06 1.76 -19.73
N VAL A 222 -1.93 2.47 -19.57
CA VAL A 222 -1.90 3.90 -19.24
C VAL A 222 -2.58 4.72 -20.35
N THR A 223 -2.22 4.45 -21.61
CA THR A 223 -2.79 5.16 -22.76
C THR A 223 -4.28 4.89 -22.91
N ALA A 224 -4.72 3.64 -22.76
CA ALA A 224 -6.13 3.26 -22.83
C ALA A 224 -6.96 3.93 -21.73
N PHE A 225 -6.45 3.98 -20.50
CA PHE A 225 -7.13 4.69 -19.42
C PHE A 225 -7.37 6.15 -19.73
N PHE A 226 -6.35 6.85 -20.28
CA PHE A 226 -6.47 8.26 -20.63
C PHE A 226 -7.37 8.53 -21.84
N ALA A 227 -7.52 7.57 -22.74
CA ALA A 227 -8.42 7.71 -23.88
C ALA A 227 -9.92 7.57 -23.47
N THR A 228 -10.22 6.88 -22.38
CA THR A 228 -11.60 6.63 -21.92
C THR A 228 -12.12 7.64 -20.91
N THR A 229 -11.26 8.51 -20.37
CA THR A 229 -11.60 9.52 -19.36
C THR A 229 -11.82 10.93 -19.95
N CYS A 230 -12.09 11.03 -21.23
CA CYS A 230 -12.47 12.28 -21.93
C CYS A 230 -13.98 12.49 -21.97
#